data_4136de072990fac1e38ed33feeee8880
#
_entry.id   4136de072990fac1e38ed33feeee8880
#
_cell.length_a   1.000
_cell.length_b   1.000
_cell.length_c   1.000
_cell.angle_alpha   90.00
_cell.angle_beta   90.00
_cell.angle_gamma   90.00
#
_symmetry.space_group_name_H-M   'P 1'
#
loop_
_entity.id
_entity.type
_entity.pdbx_description
1 polymer ?
#
loop_
_entity_poly.entity_id
_entity_poly.type
_entity_poly.pdbx_seq_one_letter_code
_entity_poly.pdbx_strand_id
1 'polypeptide(L)'
;VKVVGGFRSKPSSTVVNNTYVLTSTEWQNGKRVLVNVNKTIGGTKDGDISDVALRTGTWPNGTELQVDVGASGNIRGGGGNGGNASPGLQQSNGFPGGNGTSALGIEYPAVINNNGIIRCGFGGGGGGSGAACNPDDKSTTDFGRSGGGGGGGAGLPAGGAGQGGTGGFNGPNPKNGSPGDAGNLNNGGDGGDAPSHGGANGGPGGAGGDINDAPVAGTTGTQDRAGAGYKAPGSGGPAGSNGRGVLYSNGTVQAGSTFTGNPVGGGAQILAVN
;
A
#
# COMPACT_ATOMS: atom_id res chain seq x y z
N VAL A 1 10.91 22.61 -23.75
CA VAL A 1 12.18 22.41 -23.02
C VAL A 1 12.15 21.00 -22.47
N LYS A 2 13.13 20.18 -22.83
CA LYS A 2 13.19 18.77 -22.46
C LYS A 2 14.22 18.61 -21.34
N VAL A 3 13.82 18.26 -20.12
CA VAL A 3 14.79 17.87 -19.09
C VAL A 3 15.30 16.48 -19.46
N VAL A 4 16.50 16.41 -19.98
CA VAL A 4 17.19 15.14 -20.20
C VAL A 4 17.94 14.82 -18.93
N GLY A 5 17.32 14.08 -18.07
CA GLY A 5 17.93 13.60 -16.82
C GLY A 5 17.08 13.94 -15.62
N GLY A 6 16.61 12.97 -14.96
CA GLY A 6 16.35 13.05 -13.57
C GLY A 6 14.92 13.03 -13.08
N PHE A 7 13.91 13.46 -13.79
CA PHE A 7 12.55 13.22 -13.31
C PHE A 7 12.01 11.93 -13.94
N ARG A 8 11.95 10.88 -13.14
CA ARG A 8 11.14 9.71 -13.43
C ARG A 8 9.89 9.78 -12.57
N SER A 9 8.78 10.25 -13.15
CA SER A 9 7.49 9.78 -12.67
C SER A 9 7.33 8.38 -13.23
N LYS A 10 7.12 7.39 -12.41
CA LYS A 10 6.62 6.10 -12.90
C LYS A 10 5.18 6.38 -13.34
N PRO A 11 4.79 6.07 -14.58
CA PRO A 11 3.52 6.52 -15.11
C PRO A 11 2.38 5.81 -14.43
N SER A 12 1.65 6.54 -13.63
CA SER A 12 0.25 6.32 -13.38
C SER A 12 -0.45 7.51 -14.00
N SER A 13 -1.00 7.33 -15.16
CA SER A 13 -2.00 8.12 -15.92
C SER A 13 -2.12 9.65 -15.75
N THR A 14 -1.29 10.32 -14.98
CA THR A 14 -1.25 11.78 -14.89
C THR A 14 0.09 12.25 -15.42
N VAL A 15 0.08 12.58 -16.70
CA VAL A 15 1.24 13.09 -17.43
C VAL A 15 1.67 14.42 -16.83
N VAL A 16 2.85 14.46 -16.22
CA VAL A 16 3.55 15.73 -15.99
C VAL A 16 4.12 16.19 -17.35
N ASN A 17 3.32 16.90 -18.11
CA ASN A 17 3.68 17.42 -19.43
C ASN A 17 4.46 18.74 -19.32
N ASN A 18 5.53 18.81 -18.54
CA ASN A 18 6.44 19.93 -18.61
C ASN A 18 7.87 19.42 -18.81
N THR A 19 8.23 19.31 -20.07
CA THR A 19 9.57 18.97 -20.50
C THR A 19 10.38 20.25 -20.58
N TYR A 20 11.35 20.44 -19.67
CA TYR A 20 12.33 21.51 -19.79
C TYR A 20 13.58 20.96 -20.52
N VAL A 21 14.03 21.64 -21.55
CA VAL A 21 15.30 21.34 -22.21
C VAL A 21 16.33 22.36 -21.75
N LEU A 22 17.26 21.94 -20.92
CA LEU A 22 18.46 22.70 -20.67
C LEU A 22 19.39 22.57 -21.91
N THR A 23 20.05 23.66 -22.30
CA THR A 23 21.13 23.58 -23.27
C THR A 23 22.27 22.73 -22.70
N SER A 24 23.10 22.15 -23.56
CA SER A 24 24.26 21.38 -23.11
C SER A 24 25.20 22.20 -22.21
N THR A 25 25.33 23.50 -22.46
CA THR A 25 26.14 24.41 -21.65
C THR A 25 25.52 24.68 -20.29
N GLU A 26 24.20 24.88 -20.22
CA GLU A 26 23.48 25.04 -18.95
C GLU A 26 23.53 23.77 -18.10
N TRP A 27 23.46 22.62 -18.74
CA TRP A 27 23.62 21.34 -18.07
C TRP A 27 25.02 21.15 -17.48
N GLN A 28 26.07 21.48 -18.22
CA GLN A 28 27.47 21.33 -17.80
C GLN A 28 27.88 22.31 -16.71
N ASN A 29 27.28 23.51 -16.66
CA ASN A 29 27.65 24.57 -15.72
C ASN A 29 26.87 24.52 -14.39
N GLY A 30 26.12 23.46 -14.12
CA GLY A 30 25.45 23.28 -12.84
C GLY A 30 24.47 24.39 -12.51
N LYS A 31 23.52 24.68 -13.38
CA LYS A 31 22.51 25.72 -13.19
C LYS A 31 21.50 25.34 -12.10
N ARG A 32 20.85 26.35 -11.55
CA ARG A 32 19.73 26.17 -10.63
C ARG A 32 18.54 25.57 -11.39
N VAL A 33 18.00 24.49 -10.82
CA VAL A 33 16.79 23.81 -11.33
C VAL A 33 15.67 23.98 -10.30
N LEU A 34 14.58 24.61 -10.73
CA LEU A 34 13.38 24.79 -9.92
C LEU A 34 12.26 23.90 -10.47
N VAL A 35 11.72 23.05 -9.61
CA VAL A 35 10.58 22.19 -9.91
C VAL A 35 9.38 22.67 -9.10
N ASN A 36 8.35 23.15 -9.81
CA ASN A 36 7.12 23.57 -9.19
C ASN A 36 6.05 22.47 -9.31
N VAL A 37 5.61 21.94 -8.18
CA VAL A 37 4.53 20.96 -8.11
C VAL A 37 3.26 21.67 -7.66
N ASN A 38 2.39 22.01 -8.62
CA ASN A 38 1.11 22.68 -8.38
C ASN A 38 -0.11 21.80 -8.76
N LYS A 39 0.14 20.51 -8.99
CA LYS A 39 -0.85 19.48 -9.34
C LYS A 39 -0.61 18.24 -8.52
N THR A 40 -1.55 17.30 -8.61
CA THR A 40 -1.44 16.01 -7.96
C THR A 40 -0.58 15.06 -8.79
N ILE A 41 0.39 14.43 -8.12
CA ILE A 41 1.26 13.37 -8.64
C ILE A 41 0.98 12.11 -7.82
N GLY A 42 0.62 11.02 -8.48
CA GLY A 42 0.38 9.73 -7.84
C GLY A 42 1.51 8.73 -8.10
N GLY A 43 1.64 7.76 -7.21
CA GLY A 43 2.58 6.65 -7.33
C GLY A 43 2.05 5.51 -8.20
N THR A 44 2.64 4.33 -8.04
CA THR A 44 2.15 3.07 -8.61
C THR A 44 1.39 2.29 -7.55
N LYS A 45 0.34 1.59 -7.99
CA LYS A 45 -0.39 0.63 -7.18
C LYS A 45 0.41 -0.68 -7.10
N ASP A 46 0.35 -1.34 -5.95
CA ASP A 46 1.02 -2.63 -5.71
C ASP A 46 2.54 -2.60 -5.94
N GLY A 47 3.14 -1.46 -5.68
CA GLY A 47 4.58 -1.32 -5.76
C GLY A 47 5.31 -1.77 -4.48
N ASP A 48 6.63 -1.67 -4.53
CA ASP A 48 7.47 -1.81 -3.36
C ASP A 48 7.55 -0.45 -2.64
N ILE A 49 7.96 -0.49 -1.38
CA ILE A 49 8.26 0.71 -0.57
C ILE A 49 9.32 1.61 -1.25
N SER A 50 10.18 1.03 -2.08
CA SER A 50 11.17 1.75 -2.89
C SER A 50 10.59 2.45 -4.12
N ASP A 51 9.36 2.10 -4.53
CA ASP A 51 8.65 2.82 -5.57
C ASP A 51 8.18 4.18 -5.04
N VAL A 52 8.43 5.24 -5.82
CA VAL A 52 8.08 6.60 -5.43
C VAL A 52 7.23 7.30 -6.49
N ALA A 53 6.35 8.20 -6.05
CA ALA A 53 5.53 8.97 -6.97
C ALA A 53 6.34 9.98 -7.79
N LEU A 54 7.32 10.63 -7.14
CA LEU A 54 8.23 11.58 -7.77
C LEU A 54 9.67 11.30 -7.34
N ARG A 55 10.60 11.18 -8.29
CA ARG A 55 12.05 11.08 -8.04
C ARG A 55 12.75 12.34 -8.50
N THR A 56 13.68 12.82 -7.69
CA THR A 56 14.54 13.95 -8.10
C THR A 56 15.57 13.54 -9.16
N GLY A 57 15.97 12.29 -9.18
CA GLY A 57 17.01 11.78 -10.09
C GLY A 57 18.40 12.32 -9.78
N THR A 58 19.36 12.06 -10.70
CA THR A 58 20.75 12.48 -10.58
C THR A 58 21.03 13.67 -11.46
N TRP A 59 21.83 14.61 -10.97
CA TRP A 59 22.17 15.86 -11.63
C TRP A 59 23.70 16.06 -11.68
N PRO A 60 24.23 16.86 -12.62
CA PRO A 60 25.63 17.21 -12.63
C PRO A 60 26.06 17.87 -11.32
N ASN A 61 27.31 17.66 -10.94
CA ASN A 61 27.89 18.32 -9.75
C ASN A 61 27.74 19.84 -9.83
N GLY A 62 27.38 20.45 -8.72
CA GLY A 62 27.17 21.90 -8.64
C GLY A 62 25.77 22.36 -9.06
N THR A 63 24.86 21.45 -9.43
CA THR A 63 23.46 21.80 -9.67
C THR A 63 22.77 22.16 -8.34
N GLU A 64 22.11 23.30 -8.30
CA GLU A 64 21.21 23.66 -7.21
C GLU A 64 19.81 23.19 -7.55
N LEU A 65 19.35 22.15 -6.87
CA LEU A 65 18.00 21.59 -7.08
C LEU A 65 17.05 22.09 -6.00
N GLN A 66 15.94 22.66 -6.43
CA GLN A 66 14.84 23.07 -5.54
C GLN A 66 13.53 22.47 -6.03
N VAL A 67 12.75 21.91 -5.11
CA VAL A 67 11.39 21.40 -5.37
C VAL A 67 10.40 22.17 -4.50
N ASP A 68 9.55 22.93 -5.14
CA ASP A 68 8.51 23.72 -4.48
C ASP A 68 7.16 23.00 -4.67
N VAL A 69 6.61 22.48 -3.59
CA VAL A 69 5.25 21.92 -3.58
C VAL A 69 4.30 23.04 -3.14
N GLY A 70 3.61 23.62 -4.09
CA GLY A 70 2.66 24.71 -3.84
C GLY A 70 1.42 24.26 -3.06
N ALA A 71 0.60 25.19 -2.60
CA ALA A 71 -0.59 24.89 -1.78
C ALA A 71 -1.58 23.92 -2.45
N SER A 72 -1.65 23.89 -3.78
CA SER A 72 -2.44 22.92 -4.56
C SER A 72 -1.62 21.71 -5.03
N GLY A 73 -0.31 21.67 -4.71
CA GLY A 73 0.58 20.56 -5.02
C GLY A 73 0.34 19.38 -4.10
N ASN A 74 0.36 18.18 -4.67
CA ASN A 74 0.10 16.96 -3.91
C ASN A 74 0.94 15.81 -4.49
N ILE A 75 1.86 15.27 -3.70
CA ILE A 75 2.69 14.12 -4.08
C ILE A 75 2.28 12.96 -3.19
N ARG A 76 1.75 11.88 -3.78
CA ARG A 76 1.21 10.74 -3.03
C ARG A 76 1.71 9.41 -3.55
N GLY A 77 2.11 8.57 -2.62
CA GLY A 77 2.35 7.15 -2.91
C GLY A 77 1.04 6.42 -3.21
N GLY A 78 1.11 5.30 -3.89
CA GLY A 78 -0.02 4.40 -4.14
C GLY A 78 -0.31 3.52 -2.93
N GLY A 79 -1.59 3.23 -2.66
CA GLY A 79 -2.01 2.31 -1.62
C GLY A 79 -1.79 0.84 -2.02
N GLY A 80 -1.51 0.00 -1.04
CA GLY A 80 -1.42 -1.44 -1.22
C GLY A 80 -2.79 -2.10 -1.28
N ASN A 81 -2.93 -3.17 -2.06
CA ASN A 81 -4.17 -3.93 -2.12
C ASN A 81 -4.42 -4.72 -0.83
N GLY A 82 -5.67 -4.95 -0.51
CA GLY A 82 -6.06 -5.91 0.51
C GLY A 82 -5.67 -7.34 0.13
N GLY A 83 -5.24 -8.12 1.11
CA GLY A 83 -4.93 -9.53 0.95
C GLY A 83 -6.19 -10.35 0.70
N ASN A 84 -6.10 -11.33 -0.19
CA ASN A 84 -7.22 -12.25 -0.42
C ASN A 84 -7.42 -13.17 0.79
N ALA A 85 -8.66 -13.55 1.02
CA ALA A 85 -8.98 -14.55 2.02
C ALA A 85 -8.59 -15.96 1.55
N SER A 86 -8.40 -16.81 2.52
CA SER A 86 -8.23 -18.23 2.29
C SER A 86 -9.55 -18.93 1.98
N PRO A 87 -9.57 -19.89 1.05
CA PRO A 87 -10.73 -20.76 0.84
C PRO A 87 -10.99 -21.67 2.04
N GLY A 88 -12.25 -22.02 2.29
CA GLY A 88 -12.68 -22.83 3.43
C GLY A 88 -12.43 -24.32 3.31
N LEU A 89 -11.78 -24.80 2.25
CA LEU A 89 -11.56 -26.23 1.99
C LEU A 89 -10.35 -26.82 2.71
N GLN A 90 -9.46 -26.00 3.17
CA GLN A 90 -8.20 -26.44 3.78
C GLN A 90 -7.83 -25.51 4.93
N GLN A 91 -6.99 -26.03 5.82
CA GLN A 91 -6.28 -25.26 6.83
C GLN A 91 -5.29 -24.34 6.13
N SER A 92 -5.76 -23.24 5.59
CA SER A 92 -4.96 -22.31 4.81
C SER A 92 -4.97 -20.92 5.40
N ASN A 93 -3.83 -20.27 5.35
CA ASN A 93 -3.65 -18.91 5.85
C ASN A 93 -4.28 -17.91 4.88
N GLY A 94 -4.74 -16.78 5.41
CA GLY A 94 -5.05 -15.62 4.59
C GLY A 94 -3.81 -15.09 3.89
N PHE A 95 -3.99 -14.43 2.76
CA PHE A 95 -2.88 -13.83 2.01
C PHE A 95 -2.49 -12.47 2.60
N PRO A 96 -1.22 -12.08 2.48
CA PRO A 96 -0.77 -10.78 2.96
C PRO A 96 -1.43 -9.63 2.18
N GLY A 97 -1.60 -8.49 2.86
CA GLY A 97 -1.90 -7.23 2.21
C GLY A 97 -0.68 -6.70 1.42
N GLY A 98 -0.95 -5.96 0.36
CA GLY A 98 0.08 -5.29 -0.44
C GLY A 98 0.71 -4.10 0.28
N ASN A 99 1.94 -3.76 -0.07
CA ASN A 99 2.62 -2.59 0.49
C ASN A 99 2.14 -1.29 -0.17
N GLY A 100 2.09 -0.22 0.61
CA GLY A 100 1.99 1.13 0.10
C GLY A 100 3.33 1.61 -0.45
N THR A 101 3.31 2.50 -1.46
CA THR A 101 4.51 3.07 -2.06
C THR A 101 4.87 4.43 -1.47
N SER A 102 6.10 4.88 -1.69
CA SER A 102 6.59 6.15 -1.16
C SER A 102 6.16 7.34 -2.03
N ALA A 103 6.22 8.56 -1.47
CA ALA A 103 5.81 9.75 -2.21
C ALA A 103 6.98 10.40 -2.97
N LEU A 104 8.00 10.90 -2.27
CA LEU A 104 9.11 11.65 -2.86
C LEU A 104 10.43 10.91 -2.63
N GLY A 105 11.14 10.59 -3.71
CA GLY A 105 12.50 10.03 -3.67
C GLY A 105 13.54 11.10 -3.95
N ILE A 106 14.52 11.24 -3.06
CA ILE A 106 15.62 12.21 -3.18
C ILE A 106 16.91 11.45 -3.49
N GLU A 107 17.39 11.61 -4.69
CA GLU A 107 18.60 10.96 -5.22
C GLU A 107 19.76 11.96 -5.41
N TYR A 108 19.52 13.24 -5.19
CA TYR A 108 20.47 14.33 -5.30
C TYR A 108 20.16 15.40 -4.24
N PRO A 109 21.18 16.11 -3.68
CA PRO A 109 20.95 17.18 -2.73
C PRO A 109 19.93 18.20 -3.24
N ALA A 110 18.86 18.42 -2.48
CA ALA A 110 17.76 19.27 -2.90
C ALA A 110 17.17 20.08 -1.75
N VAL A 111 16.72 21.28 -2.08
CA VAL A 111 15.90 22.11 -1.19
C VAL A 111 14.43 21.81 -1.47
N ILE A 112 13.69 21.35 -0.49
CA ILE A 112 12.29 21.01 -0.61
C ILE A 112 11.46 22.01 0.20
N ASN A 113 10.66 22.81 -0.49
CA ASN A 113 9.70 23.74 0.12
C ASN A 113 8.30 23.16 -0.03
N ASN A 114 7.71 22.67 1.08
CA ASN A 114 6.42 22.02 1.04
C ASN A 114 5.33 22.91 1.66
N ASN A 115 4.52 23.54 0.81
CA ASN A 115 3.29 24.25 1.19
C ASN A 115 2.02 23.46 0.84
N GLY A 116 2.19 22.28 0.25
CA GLY A 116 1.13 21.37 -0.15
C GLY A 116 1.11 20.08 0.67
N ILE A 117 1.00 18.95 -0.02
CA ILE A 117 0.96 17.62 0.62
C ILE A 117 2.03 16.72 0.01
N ILE A 118 2.85 16.12 0.86
CA ILE A 118 3.72 14.99 0.53
C ILE A 118 3.32 13.85 1.46
N ARG A 119 2.76 12.75 0.91
CA ARG A 119 2.25 11.63 1.73
C ARG A 119 2.50 10.29 1.07
N CYS A 120 2.95 9.33 1.83
CA CYS A 120 3.07 7.94 1.35
C CYS A 120 1.71 7.33 1.00
N GLY A 121 1.75 6.21 0.33
CA GLY A 121 0.66 5.25 0.27
C GLY A 121 0.72 4.33 1.50
N PHE A 122 -0.42 3.84 1.90
CA PHE A 122 -0.58 2.97 3.07
C PHE A 122 -0.76 1.53 2.64
N GLY A 123 -0.34 0.60 3.47
CA GLY A 123 -0.48 -0.82 3.23
C GLY A 123 -1.93 -1.28 3.23
N GLY A 124 -2.21 -2.33 2.52
CA GLY A 124 -3.50 -3.02 2.57
C GLY A 124 -3.60 -3.94 3.79
N GLY A 125 -4.80 -4.21 4.24
CA GLY A 125 -5.09 -5.19 5.29
C GLY A 125 -4.85 -6.62 4.82
N GLY A 126 -4.53 -7.53 5.74
CA GLY A 126 -4.38 -8.95 5.44
C GLY A 126 -5.72 -9.66 5.23
N GLY A 127 -5.74 -10.70 4.44
CA GLY A 127 -6.93 -11.57 4.29
C GLY A 127 -7.14 -12.47 5.51
N GLY A 128 -8.38 -12.76 5.82
CA GLY A 128 -8.74 -13.68 6.89
C GLY A 128 -8.45 -15.15 6.54
N SER A 129 -8.26 -15.98 7.54
CA SER A 129 -8.03 -17.41 7.35
C SER A 129 -9.32 -18.18 7.07
N GLY A 130 -9.18 -19.30 6.39
CA GLY A 130 -10.22 -20.33 6.31
C GLY A 130 -10.21 -21.25 7.53
N ALA A 131 -11.37 -21.82 7.86
CA ALA A 131 -11.49 -22.94 8.76
C ALA A 131 -12.00 -24.15 8.03
N ALA A 132 -11.32 -25.29 8.18
CA ALA A 132 -11.70 -26.54 7.53
C ALA A 132 -12.45 -27.44 8.52
N CYS A 133 -13.48 -28.10 8.04
CA CYS A 133 -14.13 -29.22 8.71
C CYS A 133 -13.48 -30.54 8.29
N ASN A 134 -13.68 -31.59 9.12
CA ASN A 134 -13.20 -32.91 8.82
C ASN A 134 -13.87 -33.46 7.56
N PRO A 135 -13.11 -33.83 6.50
CA PRO A 135 -13.68 -34.42 5.29
C PRO A 135 -14.30 -35.80 5.53
N ASP A 136 -14.00 -36.47 6.64
CA ASP A 136 -14.50 -37.80 6.96
C ASP A 136 -15.85 -37.78 7.70
N ASP A 137 -16.26 -36.62 8.21
CA ASP A 137 -17.55 -36.48 8.89
C ASP A 137 -18.62 -36.14 7.86
N LYS A 138 -19.37 -37.16 7.45
CA LYS A 138 -20.53 -37.04 6.56
C LYS A 138 -21.76 -36.37 7.20
N SER A 139 -21.61 -35.84 8.40
CA SER A 139 -22.65 -35.05 9.06
C SER A 139 -22.90 -33.78 8.23
N THR A 140 -24.11 -33.58 7.80
CA THR A 140 -24.55 -32.53 6.87
C THR A 140 -24.46 -31.11 7.44
N THR A 141 -23.83 -30.89 8.58
CA THR A 141 -23.82 -29.62 9.31
C THR A 141 -22.45 -28.95 9.43
N ASP A 142 -21.36 -29.64 9.11
CA ASP A 142 -20.01 -29.15 9.34
C ASP A 142 -19.32 -28.74 8.00
N PHE A 143 -19.49 -27.50 7.63
CA PHE A 143 -18.94 -26.95 6.39
C PHE A 143 -17.71 -26.08 6.62
N GLY A 144 -16.74 -26.19 5.72
CA GLY A 144 -15.60 -25.30 5.68
C GLY A 144 -16.05 -23.85 5.46
N ARG A 145 -15.56 -22.95 6.29
CA ARG A 145 -15.80 -21.50 6.23
C ARG A 145 -14.60 -20.80 5.67
N SER A 146 -14.84 -19.90 4.75
CA SER A 146 -13.79 -19.06 4.17
C SER A 146 -13.57 -17.82 5.02
N GLY A 147 -12.41 -17.19 4.84
CA GLY A 147 -12.12 -15.89 5.45
C GLY A 147 -12.72 -14.73 4.67
N GLY A 148 -12.76 -13.56 5.29
CA GLY A 148 -13.02 -12.27 4.67
C GLY A 148 -11.78 -11.69 3.99
N GLY A 149 -11.94 -10.93 2.91
CA GLY A 149 -10.86 -10.24 2.21
C GLY A 149 -10.36 -9.03 3.00
N GLY A 150 -9.09 -8.66 2.85
CA GLY A 150 -8.53 -7.46 3.46
C GLY A 150 -8.96 -6.17 2.75
N GLY A 151 -8.99 -5.06 3.45
CA GLY A 151 -9.25 -3.74 2.91
C GLY A 151 -8.04 -3.15 2.19
N GLY A 152 -8.26 -2.32 1.18
CA GLY A 152 -7.21 -1.61 0.46
C GLY A 152 -6.67 -0.41 1.25
N GLY A 153 -5.38 -0.13 1.15
CA GLY A 153 -4.74 1.04 1.78
C GLY A 153 -5.07 2.36 1.08
N ALA A 154 -5.03 3.45 1.83
CA ALA A 154 -5.17 4.80 1.29
C ALA A 154 -3.99 5.19 0.40
N GLY A 155 -4.21 6.01 -0.63
CA GLY A 155 -3.15 6.45 -1.52
C GLY A 155 -3.65 6.97 -2.87
N LEU A 156 -2.72 7.22 -3.79
CA LEU A 156 -3.04 7.57 -5.17
C LEU A 156 -2.11 6.82 -6.16
N PRO A 157 -2.62 5.86 -6.92
CA PRO A 157 -3.98 5.30 -6.80
C PRO A 157 -4.19 4.60 -5.43
N ALA A 158 -5.44 4.50 -5.01
CA ALA A 158 -5.79 3.78 -3.80
C ALA A 158 -5.68 2.25 -4.00
N GLY A 159 -5.43 1.53 -2.91
CA GLY A 159 -5.41 0.08 -2.90
C GLY A 159 -6.79 -0.52 -3.19
N GLY A 160 -6.82 -1.60 -3.91
CA GLY A 160 -8.05 -2.38 -4.16
C GLY A 160 -8.41 -3.27 -3.00
N ALA A 161 -9.66 -3.70 -2.93
CA ALA A 161 -10.15 -4.69 -2.01
C ALA A 161 -9.54 -6.08 -2.25
N GLY A 162 -9.27 -6.80 -1.19
CA GLY A 162 -9.01 -8.23 -1.24
C GLY A 162 -10.28 -9.02 -1.45
N GLN A 163 -10.20 -10.15 -2.13
CA GLN A 163 -11.35 -11.00 -2.38
C GLN A 163 -11.69 -11.84 -1.16
N GLY A 164 -12.99 -12.00 -0.88
CA GLY A 164 -13.46 -12.99 0.06
C GLY A 164 -13.16 -14.41 -0.43
N GLY A 165 -12.91 -15.32 0.48
CA GLY A 165 -12.66 -16.71 0.13
C GLY A 165 -13.96 -17.44 -0.24
N THR A 166 -13.84 -18.51 -1.02
CA THR A 166 -14.96 -19.40 -1.33
C THR A 166 -15.10 -20.48 -0.26
N GLY A 167 -16.33 -20.68 0.23
CA GLY A 167 -16.62 -21.75 1.18
C GLY A 167 -16.46 -23.15 0.57
N GLY A 168 -16.24 -24.14 1.43
CA GLY A 168 -16.01 -25.53 1.02
C GLY A 168 -17.26 -26.22 0.49
N PHE A 169 -16.99 -27.26 -0.30
CA PHE A 169 -17.98 -28.03 -1.02
C PHE A 169 -18.63 -29.07 -0.14
N ASN A 170 -19.67 -29.29 0.24
CA ASN A 170 -20.51 -30.43 0.70
C ASN A 170 -21.69 -30.00 1.58
N GLY A 171 -22.41 -28.98 1.18
CA GLY A 171 -23.65 -28.66 1.87
C GLY A 171 -24.51 -27.68 1.11
N PRO A 172 -25.77 -27.54 1.46
CA PRO A 172 -26.74 -26.73 0.74
C PRO A 172 -26.43 -25.21 0.78
N ASN A 173 -25.47 -24.77 1.57
CA ASN A 173 -25.09 -23.36 1.67
C ASN A 173 -23.59 -23.19 1.97
N PRO A 174 -22.70 -23.30 0.96
CA PRO A 174 -21.32 -22.85 1.15
C PRO A 174 -21.36 -21.35 1.47
N LYS A 175 -20.83 -20.94 2.62
CA LYS A 175 -20.78 -19.52 2.97
C LYS A 175 -19.43 -18.95 2.62
N ASN A 176 -19.44 -18.13 1.62
CA ASN A 176 -18.28 -17.34 1.19
C ASN A 176 -18.04 -16.19 2.16
N GLY A 177 -16.79 -15.84 2.38
CA GLY A 177 -16.45 -14.59 3.02
C GLY A 177 -16.75 -13.41 2.11
N SER A 178 -16.99 -12.25 2.70
CA SER A 178 -17.15 -11.02 1.95
C SER A 178 -15.81 -10.50 1.46
N PRO A 179 -15.73 -9.84 0.31
CA PRO A 179 -14.56 -9.05 -0.04
C PRO A 179 -14.38 -7.91 0.97
N GLY A 180 -13.18 -7.39 1.12
CA GLY A 180 -12.97 -6.11 1.80
C GLY A 180 -13.44 -4.94 0.94
N ASP A 181 -13.25 -3.74 1.43
CA ASP A 181 -13.48 -2.50 0.69
C ASP A 181 -12.18 -1.98 0.05
N ALA A 182 -12.31 -1.28 -1.07
CA ALA A 182 -11.19 -0.56 -1.63
C ALA A 182 -10.89 0.69 -0.78
N GLY A 183 -9.62 1.03 -0.64
CA GLY A 183 -9.22 2.30 -0.07
C GLY A 183 -9.63 3.48 -0.97
N ASN A 184 -9.39 4.68 -0.49
CA ASN A 184 -9.54 5.92 -1.26
C ASN A 184 -8.31 6.82 -1.05
N LEU A 185 -8.40 8.08 -1.49
CA LEU A 185 -7.27 9.01 -1.39
C LEU A 185 -6.79 9.24 0.04
N ASN A 186 -7.67 9.17 1.04
CA ASN A 186 -7.39 9.54 2.42
C ASN A 186 -7.61 8.41 3.43
N ASN A 187 -8.51 7.48 3.14
CA ASN A 187 -8.92 6.44 4.08
C ASN A 187 -8.60 5.05 3.50
N GLY A 188 -8.18 4.15 4.37
CA GLY A 188 -8.15 2.73 4.09
C GLY A 188 -9.56 2.17 3.93
N GLY A 189 -9.69 1.04 3.27
CA GLY A 189 -10.94 0.28 3.17
C GLY A 189 -11.08 -0.68 4.35
N ASP A 190 -12.30 -1.02 4.71
CA ASP A 190 -12.58 -1.99 5.75
C ASP A 190 -12.28 -3.43 5.29
N GLY A 191 -11.94 -4.29 6.22
CA GLY A 191 -11.82 -5.73 5.96
C GLY A 191 -13.19 -6.38 5.80
N GLY A 192 -13.26 -7.40 4.97
CA GLY A 192 -14.49 -8.16 4.75
C GLY A 192 -14.79 -9.11 5.90
N ASP A 193 -16.07 -9.38 6.09
CA ASP A 193 -16.55 -10.29 7.12
C ASP A 193 -16.34 -11.76 6.73
N ALA A 194 -16.10 -12.58 7.72
CA ALA A 194 -16.17 -14.02 7.58
C ALA A 194 -17.56 -14.52 8.00
N PRO A 195 -18.10 -15.56 7.32
CA PRO A 195 -19.39 -16.11 7.68
C PRO A 195 -19.33 -16.76 9.07
N SER A 196 -20.32 -16.47 9.90
CA SER A 196 -20.51 -17.09 11.21
C SER A 196 -21.61 -18.14 11.16
N HIS A 197 -21.38 -19.32 11.73
CA HIS A 197 -22.40 -20.37 12.00
C HIS A 197 -21.82 -21.40 12.95
N GLY A 198 -22.62 -22.08 13.71
CA GLY A 198 -22.12 -23.09 14.67
C GLY A 198 -21.18 -24.10 13.98
N GLY A 199 -20.03 -24.34 14.54
CA GLY A 199 -18.97 -25.21 14.01
C GLY A 199 -17.66 -24.48 13.86
N ALA A 200 -17.11 -24.39 12.64
CA ALA A 200 -15.87 -23.68 12.32
C ALA A 200 -16.19 -22.34 11.65
N ASN A 201 -15.59 -21.26 12.12
CA ASN A 201 -15.73 -19.93 11.53
C ASN A 201 -14.44 -19.46 10.88
N GLY A 202 -14.54 -18.91 9.68
CA GLY A 202 -13.42 -18.21 9.05
C GLY A 202 -13.05 -16.95 9.84
N GLY A 203 -11.86 -16.42 9.63
CA GLY A 203 -11.41 -15.14 10.19
C GLY A 203 -11.80 -13.98 9.29
N PRO A 204 -12.25 -12.85 9.81
CA PRO A 204 -12.42 -11.63 9.03
C PRO A 204 -11.12 -11.09 8.49
N GLY A 205 -11.18 -10.32 7.41
CA GLY A 205 -10.05 -9.57 6.86
C GLY A 205 -9.68 -8.38 7.75
N GLY A 206 -8.46 -7.91 7.63
CA GLY A 206 -7.98 -6.69 8.28
C GLY A 206 -8.29 -5.45 7.46
N ALA A 207 -8.43 -4.30 8.10
CA ALA A 207 -8.59 -3.01 7.42
C ALA A 207 -7.28 -2.55 6.77
N GLY A 208 -7.37 -1.81 5.67
CA GLY A 208 -6.26 -1.08 5.08
C GLY A 208 -5.86 0.12 5.93
N GLY A 209 -4.59 0.53 5.83
CA GLY A 209 -4.08 1.66 6.59
C GLY A 209 -4.46 3.01 5.99
N ASP A 210 -4.43 4.02 6.82
CA ASP A 210 -4.57 5.43 6.42
C ASP A 210 -3.74 6.36 7.31
N ILE A 211 -4.03 7.68 7.28
CA ILE A 211 -3.25 8.68 8.03
C ILE A 211 -3.41 8.51 9.55
N ASN A 212 -4.51 7.99 10.00
CA ASN A 212 -4.83 7.84 11.41
C ASN A 212 -4.48 6.44 11.92
N ASP A 213 -4.64 5.44 11.05
CA ASP A 213 -4.57 4.04 11.42
C ASP A 213 -3.58 3.25 10.57
N ALA A 214 -2.81 2.39 11.23
CA ALA A 214 -1.95 1.42 10.55
C ALA A 214 -2.82 0.32 9.91
N PRO A 215 -2.34 -0.31 8.80
CA PRO A 215 -3.04 -1.45 8.23
C PRO A 215 -3.07 -2.63 9.22
N VAL A 216 -4.16 -3.37 9.22
CA VAL A 216 -4.44 -4.44 10.18
C VAL A 216 -4.25 -5.80 9.50
N ALA A 217 -3.65 -6.74 10.21
CA ALA A 217 -3.60 -8.14 9.78
C ALA A 217 -5.01 -8.75 9.75
N GLY A 218 -5.23 -9.69 8.86
CA GLY A 218 -6.42 -10.54 8.91
C GLY A 218 -6.43 -11.37 10.19
N THR A 219 -7.61 -11.79 10.61
CA THR A 219 -7.73 -12.57 11.82
C THR A 219 -7.74 -14.08 11.55
N THR A 220 -7.36 -14.84 12.57
CA THR A 220 -7.47 -16.29 12.57
C THR A 220 -8.95 -16.68 12.77
N GLY A 221 -9.40 -17.68 12.01
CA GLY A 221 -10.72 -18.27 12.22
C GLY A 221 -10.84 -18.94 13.59
N THR A 222 -12.05 -19.16 14.05
CA THR A 222 -12.32 -19.84 15.32
C THR A 222 -12.89 -21.23 15.07
N GLN A 223 -12.57 -22.16 15.95
CA GLN A 223 -13.11 -23.51 15.96
C GLN A 223 -13.97 -23.67 17.22
N ASP A 224 -15.26 -23.85 17.08
CA ASP A 224 -16.18 -23.99 18.21
C ASP A 224 -16.17 -25.38 18.85
N ARG A 225 -15.59 -26.38 18.20
CA ARG A 225 -15.49 -27.75 18.72
C ARG A 225 -14.08 -28.31 18.59
N ALA A 226 -13.51 -28.67 19.73
CA ALA A 226 -12.35 -29.54 19.78
C ALA A 226 -12.84 -31.00 19.73
N GLY A 227 -12.70 -31.64 18.58
CA GLY A 227 -13.06 -33.05 18.39
C GLY A 227 -12.04 -33.75 17.48
N ALA A 228 -11.94 -35.07 17.61
CA ALA A 228 -11.11 -35.85 16.70
C ALA A 228 -11.58 -35.65 15.25
N GLY A 229 -10.69 -35.10 14.41
CA GLY A 229 -10.95 -34.84 13.00
C GLY A 229 -11.10 -33.39 12.61
N TYR A 230 -11.27 -32.44 13.52
CA TYR A 230 -11.26 -31.01 13.21
C TYR A 230 -9.82 -30.51 13.06
N LYS A 231 -9.53 -29.86 11.94
CA LYS A 231 -8.23 -29.20 11.78
C LYS A 231 -8.33 -27.77 12.31
N ALA A 232 -7.30 -27.33 13.01
CA ALA A 232 -7.22 -25.95 13.46
C ALA A 232 -7.31 -25.00 12.25
N PRO A 233 -7.96 -23.82 12.39
CA PRO A 233 -7.98 -22.82 11.33
C PRO A 233 -6.56 -22.34 10.99
N GLY A 234 -6.35 -21.88 9.77
CA GLY A 234 -5.12 -21.21 9.39
C GLY A 234 -4.98 -19.85 10.07
N SER A 235 -3.83 -19.24 9.99
CA SER A 235 -3.59 -17.87 10.46
C SER A 235 -4.13 -16.84 9.47
N GLY A 236 -4.56 -15.69 9.95
CA GLY A 236 -4.83 -14.55 9.09
C GLY A 236 -3.56 -14.08 8.38
N GLY A 237 -3.69 -13.47 7.22
CA GLY A 237 -2.59 -12.87 6.47
C GLY A 237 -2.06 -11.62 7.17
N PRO A 238 -0.76 -11.34 7.13
CA PRO A 238 -0.20 -10.11 7.66
C PRO A 238 -0.68 -8.89 6.85
N ALA A 239 -0.72 -7.73 7.50
CA ALA A 239 -0.92 -6.47 6.81
C ALA A 239 0.29 -6.09 5.96
N GLY A 240 0.06 -5.31 4.90
CA GLY A 240 1.11 -4.67 4.14
C GLY A 240 1.78 -3.53 4.91
N SER A 241 2.97 -3.15 4.51
CA SER A 241 3.70 -2.02 5.10
C SER A 241 3.30 -0.70 4.44
N ASN A 242 3.35 0.38 5.21
CA ASN A 242 3.21 1.73 4.66
C ASN A 242 4.46 2.13 3.87
N GLY A 243 4.28 2.91 2.81
CA GLY A 243 5.36 3.61 2.13
C GLY A 243 6.01 4.69 3.00
N ARG A 244 6.87 5.51 2.42
CA ARG A 244 7.53 6.64 3.07
C ARG A 244 7.08 7.96 2.46
N GLY A 245 6.90 8.98 3.28
CA GLY A 245 6.64 10.33 2.77
C GLY A 245 7.81 10.80 1.91
N VAL A 246 9.03 10.66 2.41
CA VAL A 246 10.27 10.94 1.68
C VAL A 246 11.24 9.77 1.82
N LEU A 247 11.82 9.39 0.70
CA LEU A 247 12.79 8.31 0.56
C LEU A 247 14.11 8.89 0.04
N TYR A 248 15.22 8.61 0.70
CA TYR A 248 16.56 8.96 0.21
C TYR A 248 17.23 7.75 -0.41
N SER A 249 17.94 7.95 -1.52
CA SER A 249 18.79 6.89 -2.06
C SER A 249 20.02 6.67 -1.17
N ASN A 250 20.44 5.43 -1.05
CA ASN A 250 21.62 4.99 -0.28
C ASN A 250 21.57 5.23 1.23
N GLY A 251 20.40 5.25 1.85
CA GLY A 251 20.27 5.24 3.31
C GLY A 251 20.73 6.49 4.04
N THR A 252 21.22 7.50 3.36
CA THR A 252 21.67 8.76 3.95
C THR A 252 20.89 9.94 3.38
N VAL A 253 20.51 10.87 4.26
CA VAL A 253 20.07 12.19 3.82
C VAL A 253 21.20 12.77 2.99
N GLN A 254 20.92 13.10 1.71
CA GLN A 254 21.92 13.75 0.88
C GLN A 254 22.39 15.03 1.58
N ALA A 255 23.68 15.11 1.89
CA ALA A 255 24.25 16.26 2.58
C ALA A 255 23.87 17.56 1.84
N GLY A 256 23.32 18.52 2.55
CA GLY A 256 22.80 19.76 1.97
C GLY A 256 21.33 19.75 1.55
N SER A 257 20.60 18.63 1.72
CA SER A 257 19.14 18.63 1.53
C SER A 257 18.46 19.31 2.73
N THR A 258 17.49 20.17 2.45
CA THR A 258 16.70 20.86 3.47
C THR A 258 15.22 20.74 3.19
N PHE A 259 14.40 20.68 4.26
CA PHE A 259 12.95 20.69 4.19
C PHE A 259 12.40 21.88 4.94
N THR A 260 11.47 22.61 4.31
CA THR A 260 10.72 23.70 4.92
C THR A 260 9.24 23.58 4.58
N GLY A 261 8.37 24.16 5.41
CA GLY A 261 6.93 24.20 5.20
C GLY A 261 6.17 23.10 5.94
N ASN A 262 5.06 22.65 5.38
CA ASN A 262 4.17 21.67 5.99
C ASN A 262 4.87 20.33 6.23
N PRO A 263 4.57 19.66 7.34
CA PRO A 263 5.14 18.34 7.59
C PRO A 263 4.75 17.33 6.51
N VAL A 264 5.63 16.39 6.27
CA VAL A 264 5.38 15.24 5.42
C VAL A 264 4.41 14.32 6.16
N GLY A 265 3.24 14.05 5.57
CA GLY A 265 2.21 13.22 6.19
C GLY A 265 2.37 11.73 5.88
N GLY A 266 1.87 10.91 6.81
CA GLY A 266 1.82 9.44 6.69
C GLY A 266 3.11 8.75 7.09
N GLY A 267 2.99 7.60 7.74
CA GLY A 267 4.03 6.67 8.25
C GLY A 267 5.45 7.22 8.33
N ALA A 268 6.29 6.79 9.15
CA ALA A 268 7.60 7.36 9.48
C ALA A 268 8.21 8.33 8.46
N GLN A 269 8.33 9.50 8.85
CA GLN A 269 8.54 10.77 8.20
C GLN A 269 9.69 10.82 7.19
N ILE A 270 10.85 10.87 7.50
CA ILE A 270 12.04 10.93 6.66
C ILE A 270 12.89 9.76 7.06
N LEU A 271 12.94 8.72 6.25
CA LEU A 271 13.80 7.58 6.54
C LEU A 271 14.78 7.37 5.40
N ALA A 272 16.01 7.21 5.80
CA ALA A 272 17.04 6.66 4.96
C ALA A 272 16.66 5.22 4.57
N VAL A 273 16.82 4.88 3.32
CA VAL A 273 16.72 3.50 2.82
C VAL A 273 18.13 2.96 2.70
N ASN A 274 18.36 1.85 3.37
CA ASN A 274 19.61 1.11 3.21
C ASN A 274 19.65 0.38 1.87
#